data_a0caa976bb8935fc3fec73bc5db79268
#
_entry.id   a0caa976bb8935fc3fec73bc5db79268
#
_cell.length_a   1.000
_cell.length_b   1.000
_cell.length_c   1.000
_cell.angle_alpha   90.00
_cell.angle_beta   90.00
_cell.angle_gamma   90.00
#
_symmetry.space_group_name_H-M   'P 1'
#
loop_
_entity.id
_entity.type
_entity.pdbx_description
1 polymer ?
#
loop_
_entity_poly.entity_id
_entity_poly.type
_entity_poly.pdbx_seq_one_letter_code
_entity_poly.pdbx_strand_id
1 'polypeptide(L)'
;MLNAYLDIQPEVAAALAAGKPVVALESTIISHGMPYPQNVETARQVEQVVRDNGAIPATIAILDGRLKVGLDAGALEALGRAGHSVTKCSRRDIPFVLARKGMGATTVASTMIIAAMAGIRVFATGGIGGVHRGAQETFDISADLQELAQTPVAVVCAGAKSILDIGLTLEYLETQGVPVIGYQTEELPAFYTRESGFKVDYRLDTPTAIAEALRLKWELGLAGGAVVANPIPTAHAMPKADIDAAIARALHEADEQGIKGKASTPFLLARVCELTGGNSLAANIQLVLNNAALGAQIAASL
;
A
#
# COMPACT_ATOMS: atom_id res chain seq x y z
N MET A 1 12.71 20.27 -14.47
CA MET A 1 11.41 19.94 -15.12
C MET A 1 10.46 19.10 -14.21
N LEU A 2 10.94 18.20 -13.37
CA LEU A 2 10.09 17.45 -12.42
C LEU A 2 9.30 18.36 -11.46
N ASN A 3 9.88 19.44 -10.97
CA ASN A 3 9.22 20.42 -10.10
C ASN A 3 7.97 21.11 -10.72
N ALA A 4 7.79 21.03 -12.05
CA ALA A 4 6.63 21.64 -12.69
C ALA A 4 5.32 20.91 -12.41
N TYR A 5 5.37 19.64 -11.98
CA TYR A 5 4.17 18.81 -11.73
C TYR A 5 4.04 18.35 -10.28
N LEU A 6 5.08 18.54 -9.44
CA LEU A 6 5.15 18.03 -8.07
C LEU A 6 4.90 19.17 -7.08
N ASP A 7 3.91 18.99 -6.21
CA ASP A 7 3.61 19.89 -5.10
C ASP A 7 3.87 19.14 -3.80
N ILE A 8 4.90 19.55 -3.08
CA ILE A 8 5.21 18.98 -1.76
C ILE A 8 4.71 19.94 -0.70
N GLN A 9 3.93 19.42 0.26
CA GLN A 9 3.44 20.21 1.38
C GLN A 9 4.64 20.81 2.16
N PRO A 10 4.53 22.05 2.66
CA PRO A 10 5.67 22.73 3.30
C PRO A 10 6.29 21.95 4.46
N GLU A 11 5.50 21.30 5.30
CA GLU A 11 5.99 20.45 6.40
C GLU A 11 6.85 19.27 5.87
N VAL A 12 6.35 18.59 4.84
CA VAL A 12 7.06 17.47 4.20
C VAL A 12 8.34 17.95 3.53
N ALA A 13 8.29 19.07 2.80
CA ALA A 13 9.47 19.67 2.17
C ALA A 13 10.54 20.05 3.20
N ALA A 14 10.15 20.68 4.30
CA ALA A 14 11.05 21.05 5.39
C ALA A 14 11.66 19.80 6.07
N ALA A 15 10.87 18.73 6.27
CA ALA A 15 11.35 17.50 6.84
C ALA A 15 12.40 16.82 5.94
N LEU A 16 12.12 16.70 4.64
CA LEU A 16 13.05 16.13 3.67
C LEU A 16 14.36 16.94 3.59
N ALA A 17 14.27 18.28 3.55
CA ALA A 17 15.43 19.14 3.53
C ALA A 17 16.30 19.04 4.80
N ALA A 18 15.67 18.73 5.94
CA ALA A 18 16.35 18.56 7.22
C ALA A 18 16.81 17.11 7.48
N GLY A 19 16.63 16.17 6.53
CA GLY A 19 16.94 14.76 6.71
C GLY A 19 16.08 14.07 7.76
N LYS A 20 14.88 14.60 8.03
CA LYS A 20 13.95 13.99 8.98
C LYS A 20 13.17 12.84 8.33
N PRO A 21 12.75 11.83 9.09
CA PRO A 21 12.00 10.69 8.56
C PRO A 21 10.65 11.12 8.00
N VAL A 22 10.35 10.64 6.80
CA VAL A 22 9.07 10.86 6.11
C VAL A 22 8.53 9.52 5.63
N VAL A 23 7.23 9.28 5.82
CA VAL A 23 6.53 8.09 5.35
C VAL A 23 5.45 8.47 4.36
N ALA A 24 5.52 7.90 3.15
CA ALA A 24 4.47 8.03 2.16
C ALA A 24 3.25 7.18 2.56
N LEU A 25 2.05 7.66 2.22
CA LEU A 25 0.78 6.98 2.40
C LEU A 25 -0.01 7.04 1.08
N GLU A 26 -0.68 5.94 0.71
CA GLU A 26 -1.51 5.91 -0.50
C GLU A 26 -2.87 6.57 -0.30
N SER A 27 -3.56 6.87 -1.39
CA SER A 27 -4.91 7.44 -1.35
C SER A 27 -6.01 6.55 -1.93
N THR A 28 -5.66 5.41 -2.54
CA THR A 28 -6.70 4.46 -2.99
C THR A 28 -7.54 3.94 -1.83
N ILE A 29 -6.94 3.71 -0.65
CA ILE A 29 -7.67 3.31 0.55
C ILE A 29 -8.72 4.35 0.97
N ILE A 30 -8.46 5.64 0.71
CA ILE A 30 -9.37 6.75 1.04
C ILE A 30 -10.55 6.77 0.08
N SER A 31 -10.29 6.70 -1.24
CA SER A 31 -11.34 6.89 -2.25
C SER A 31 -12.07 5.60 -2.62
N HIS A 32 -11.43 4.43 -2.48
CA HIS A 32 -11.94 3.14 -2.96
C HIS A 32 -11.93 2.04 -1.91
N GLY A 33 -11.42 2.30 -0.70
CA GLY A 33 -11.29 1.28 0.33
C GLY A 33 -12.33 1.35 1.44
N MET A 34 -12.92 2.53 1.66
CA MET A 34 -13.85 2.76 2.79
C MET A 34 -14.90 3.81 2.43
N PRO A 35 -16.10 3.74 3.02
CA PRO A 35 -17.12 4.78 2.85
C PRO A 35 -16.75 6.08 3.60
N TYR A 36 -17.25 7.22 3.11
CA TYR A 36 -17.21 8.48 3.82
C TYR A 36 -18.24 8.46 4.98
N PRO A 37 -17.94 8.99 6.18
CA PRO A 37 -16.75 9.75 6.59
C PRO A 37 -15.59 8.88 7.12
N GLN A 38 -15.79 7.58 7.31
CA GLN A 38 -14.82 6.67 7.92
C GLN A 38 -13.46 6.66 7.20
N ASN A 39 -13.46 6.83 5.86
CA ASN A 39 -12.24 6.92 5.07
C ASN A 39 -11.34 8.09 5.49
N VAL A 40 -11.90 9.28 5.71
CA VAL A 40 -11.15 10.47 6.14
C VAL A 40 -10.68 10.32 7.59
N GLU A 41 -11.53 9.79 8.46
CA GLU A 41 -11.19 9.53 9.86
C GLU A 41 -10.03 8.55 9.98
N THR A 42 -10.07 7.45 9.21
CA THR A 42 -8.99 6.47 9.16
C THR A 42 -7.70 7.07 8.60
N ALA A 43 -7.78 7.85 7.52
CA ALA A 43 -6.60 8.50 6.96
C ALA A 43 -5.92 9.42 7.98
N ARG A 44 -6.69 10.23 8.72
CA ARG A 44 -6.16 11.08 9.80
C ARG A 44 -5.54 10.27 10.94
N GLN A 45 -6.15 9.13 11.31
CA GLN A 45 -5.58 8.24 12.32
C GLN A 45 -4.25 7.65 11.85
N VAL A 46 -4.14 7.22 10.59
CA VAL A 46 -2.89 6.71 10.02
C VAL A 46 -1.80 7.77 10.01
N GLU A 47 -2.12 9.00 9.60
CA GLU A 47 -1.19 10.13 9.66
C GLU A 47 -0.73 10.42 11.10
N GLN A 48 -1.66 10.36 12.06
CA GLN A 48 -1.33 10.58 13.47
C GLN A 48 -0.40 9.47 14.02
N VAL A 49 -0.64 8.21 13.68
CA VAL A 49 0.24 7.10 14.07
C VAL A 49 1.66 7.28 13.53
N VAL A 50 1.81 7.76 12.29
CA VAL A 50 3.14 8.09 11.74
C VAL A 50 3.81 9.17 12.59
N ARG A 51 3.09 10.23 12.97
CA ARG A 51 3.60 11.32 13.82
C ARG A 51 3.99 10.84 15.22
N ASP A 52 3.15 10.04 15.84
CA ASP A 52 3.37 9.49 17.19
C ASP A 52 4.61 8.56 17.24
N ASN A 53 5.00 7.99 16.09
CA ASN A 53 6.21 7.19 15.93
C ASN A 53 7.41 7.97 15.35
N GLY A 54 7.36 9.31 15.36
CA GLY A 54 8.51 10.17 15.13
C GLY A 54 8.82 10.49 13.67
N ALA A 55 7.90 10.21 12.72
CA ALA A 55 8.05 10.55 11.31
C ALA A 55 6.97 11.55 10.83
N ILE A 56 7.19 12.15 9.67
CA ILE A 56 6.22 13.04 9.03
C ILE A 56 5.42 12.24 8.00
N PRO A 57 4.09 12.21 8.07
CA PRO A 57 3.25 11.55 7.07
C PRO A 57 3.17 12.38 5.79
N ALA A 58 3.19 11.69 4.66
CA ALA A 58 3.01 12.30 3.34
C ALA A 58 1.96 11.50 2.55
N THR A 59 0.68 11.81 2.73
CA THR A 59 -0.41 11.23 1.94
C THR A 59 -0.30 11.73 0.50
N ILE A 60 -0.24 10.80 -0.47
CA ILE A 60 0.01 11.07 -1.88
C ILE A 60 -1.27 10.90 -2.69
N ALA A 61 -1.58 11.90 -3.51
CA ALA A 61 -2.70 11.90 -4.45
C ALA A 61 -2.39 12.76 -5.68
N ILE A 62 -3.25 12.73 -6.68
CA ILE A 62 -3.25 13.68 -7.80
C ILE A 62 -4.48 14.56 -7.66
N LEU A 63 -4.28 15.87 -7.54
CA LEU A 63 -5.36 16.85 -7.43
C LEU A 63 -5.11 17.99 -8.42
N ASP A 64 -6.13 18.37 -9.16
CA ASP A 64 -6.10 19.45 -10.17
C ASP A 64 -4.95 19.29 -11.18
N GLY A 65 -4.64 18.05 -11.54
CA GLY A 65 -3.54 17.72 -12.44
C GLY A 65 -2.14 17.96 -11.86
N ARG A 66 -2.01 17.90 -10.51
CA ARG A 66 -0.74 18.04 -9.79
C ARG A 66 -0.48 16.83 -8.92
N LEU A 67 0.77 16.35 -8.89
CA LEU A 67 1.22 15.31 -7.99
C LEU A 67 1.40 15.90 -6.59
N LYS A 68 0.53 15.57 -5.66
CA LYS A 68 0.57 16.07 -4.29
C LYS A 68 1.31 15.10 -3.39
N VAL A 69 2.24 15.61 -2.59
CA VAL A 69 3.01 14.88 -1.58
C VAL A 69 2.78 15.54 -0.23
N GLY A 70 1.94 14.93 0.57
CA GLY A 70 1.29 15.53 1.72
C GLY A 70 0.02 16.27 1.31
N LEU A 71 -1.09 15.96 1.97
CA LEU A 71 -2.36 16.64 1.79
C LEU A 71 -2.66 17.51 3.00
N ASP A 72 -3.21 18.68 2.79
CA ASP A 72 -3.84 19.43 3.87
C ASP A 72 -5.22 18.86 4.21
N ALA A 73 -5.78 19.33 5.32
CA ALA A 73 -7.08 18.83 5.82
C ALA A 73 -8.22 19.02 4.81
N GLY A 74 -8.20 20.12 4.02
CA GLY A 74 -9.21 20.40 3.01
C GLY A 74 -9.09 19.47 1.81
N ALA A 75 -7.88 19.23 1.32
CA ALA A 75 -7.59 18.31 0.23
C ALA A 75 -7.94 16.86 0.59
N LEU A 76 -7.60 16.42 1.81
CA LEU A 76 -7.94 15.11 2.32
C LEU A 76 -9.47 14.91 2.41
N GLU A 77 -10.18 15.92 2.94
CA GLU A 77 -11.63 15.91 3.04
C GLU A 77 -12.30 15.87 1.65
N ALA A 78 -11.83 16.67 0.71
CA ALA A 78 -12.34 16.70 -0.66
C ALA A 78 -12.15 15.35 -1.37
N LEU A 79 -10.98 14.73 -1.22
CA LEU A 79 -10.68 13.41 -1.76
C LEU A 79 -11.59 12.32 -1.17
N GLY A 80 -11.80 12.35 0.15
CA GLY A 80 -12.65 11.38 0.84
C GLY A 80 -14.13 11.51 0.43
N ARG A 81 -14.65 12.74 0.32
CA ARG A 81 -16.03 13.00 -0.15
C ARG A 81 -16.25 12.57 -1.60
N ALA A 82 -15.26 12.79 -2.47
CA ALA A 82 -15.33 12.40 -3.87
C ALA A 82 -15.38 10.87 -4.05
N GLY A 83 -14.77 10.11 -3.15
CA GLY A 83 -14.87 8.65 -3.08
C GLY A 83 -14.64 7.96 -4.43
N HIS A 84 -15.54 7.08 -4.81
CA HIS A 84 -15.44 6.29 -6.05
C HIS A 84 -15.42 7.11 -7.36
N SER A 85 -15.80 8.40 -7.33
CA SER A 85 -15.71 9.27 -8.51
C SER A 85 -14.27 9.65 -8.86
N VAL A 86 -13.33 9.51 -7.91
CA VAL A 86 -11.90 9.74 -8.12
C VAL A 86 -11.31 8.62 -8.97
N THR A 87 -10.49 8.97 -9.95
CA THR A 87 -9.81 7.95 -10.78
C THR A 87 -8.85 7.13 -9.94
N LYS A 88 -9.06 5.80 -9.87
CA LYS A 88 -8.04 4.88 -9.34
C LYS A 88 -6.84 4.90 -10.27
N CYS A 89 -5.75 5.52 -9.81
CA CYS A 89 -4.60 5.88 -10.62
C CYS A 89 -3.42 4.96 -10.34
N SER A 90 -2.98 4.20 -11.33
CA SER A 90 -1.73 3.45 -11.35
C SER A 90 -0.73 4.11 -12.30
N ARG A 91 0.48 3.56 -12.48
CA ARG A 91 1.53 4.09 -13.35
C ARG A 91 1.01 4.62 -14.68
N ARG A 92 0.26 3.81 -15.42
CA ARG A 92 -0.25 4.15 -16.76
C ARG A 92 -1.26 5.30 -16.78
N ASP A 93 -1.91 5.57 -15.64
CA ASP A 93 -2.98 6.57 -15.55
C ASP A 93 -2.45 7.97 -15.24
N ILE A 94 -1.27 8.07 -14.61
CA ILE A 94 -0.67 9.34 -14.16
C ILE A 94 -0.71 10.42 -15.24
N PRO A 95 -0.14 10.21 -16.46
CA PRO A 95 -0.08 11.27 -17.46
C PRO A 95 -1.47 11.73 -17.93
N PHE A 96 -2.44 10.83 -17.95
CA PHE A 96 -3.81 11.16 -18.39
C PHE A 96 -4.60 11.92 -17.32
N VAL A 97 -4.41 11.58 -16.04
CA VAL A 97 -5.03 12.31 -14.92
C VAL A 97 -4.46 13.72 -14.84
N LEU A 98 -3.14 13.87 -14.99
CA LEU A 98 -2.46 15.17 -15.03
C LEU A 98 -2.96 16.03 -16.22
N ALA A 99 -2.98 15.48 -17.43
CA ALA A 99 -3.37 16.20 -18.64
C ALA A 99 -4.83 16.69 -18.59
N ARG A 100 -5.72 15.93 -17.93
CA ARG A 100 -7.13 16.30 -17.75
C ARG A 100 -7.37 17.22 -16.55
N LYS A 101 -6.32 17.57 -15.80
CA LYS A 101 -6.41 18.30 -14.52
C LYS A 101 -7.42 17.65 -13.55
N GLY A 102 -7.44 16.32 -13.54
CA GLY A 102 -8.40 15.52 -12.76
C GLY A 102 -7.88 15.20 -11.37
N MET A 103 -8.72 14.41 -10.64
CA MET A 103 -8.37 13.81 -9.36
C MET A 103 -7.98 12.34 -9.56
N GLY A 104 -6.89 11.92 -8.91
CA GLY A 104 -6.39 10.55 -8.91
C GLY A 104 -6.05 10.07 -7.52
N ALA A 105 -6.66 8.95 -7.12
CA ALA A 105 -6.29 8.21 -5.93
C ALA A 105 -5.18 7.22 -6.28
N THR A 106 -4.02 7.37 -5.65
CA THR A 106 -2.82 6.62 -6.00
C THR A 106 -2.84 5.19 -5.45
N THR A 107 -2.56 4.21 -6.32
CA THR A 107 -2.29 2.82 -5.93
C THR A 107 -0.89 2.70 -5.34
N VAL A 108 -0.50 1.50 -4.87
CA VAL A 108 0.87 1.23 -4.41
C VAL A 108 1.89 1.67 -5.46
N ALA A 109 1.73 1.25 -6.72
CA ALA A 109 2.64 1.61 -7.80
C ALA A 109 2.79 3.13 -7.97
N SER A 110 1.70 3.86 -8.12
CA SER A 110 1.78 5.31 -8.33
C SER A 110 2.22 6.07 -7.07
N THR A 111 1.92 5.56 -5.88
CA THR A 111 2.43 6.12 -4.62
C THR A 111 3.95 5.97 -4.55
N MET A 112 4.50 4.81 -4.87
CA MET A 112 5.95 4.58 -4.93
C MET A 112 6.64 5.53 -5.89
N ILE A 113 6.09 5.70 -7.11
CA ILE A 113 6.64 6.60 -8.13
C ILE A 113 6.74 8.03 -7.60
N ILE A 114 5.64 8.55 -7.05
CA ILE A 114 5.56 9.93 -6.60
C ILE A 114 6.40 10.13 -5.33
N ALA A 115 6.40 9.15 -4.41
CA ALA A 115 7.27 9.15 -3.24
C ALA A 115 8.75 9.24 -3.62
N ALA A 116 9.20 8.40 -4.56
CA ALA A 116 10.57 8.43 -5.06
C ALA A 116 10.93 9.76 -5.74
N MET A 117 10.01 10.37 -6.51
CA MET A 117 10.19 11.70 -7.09
C MET A 117 10.41 12.78 -6.02
N ALA A 118 9.80 12.63 -4.85
CA ALA A 118 9.96 13.54 -3.71
C ALA A 118 11.16 13.19 -2.82
N GLY A 119 11.84 12.07 -3.04
CA GLY A 119 12.96 11.61 -2.22
C GLY A 119 12.54 10.79 -1.00
N ILE A 120 11.28 10.35 -0.92
CA ILE A 120 10.78 9.50 0.18
C ILE A 120 11.13 8.05 -0.11
N ARG A 121 11.68 7.34 0.88
CA ARG A 121 12.18 5.96 0.77
C ARG A 121 11.30 4.91 1.45
N VAL A 122 10.37 5.31 2.30
CA VAL A 122 9.48 4.41 3.04
C VAL A 122 8.03 4.76 2.74
N PHE A 123 7.24 3.74 2.45
CA PHE A 123 5.81 3.84 2.21
C PHE A 123 5.09 2.80 3.05
N ALA A 124 4.04 3.19 3.76
CA ALA A 124 3.19 2.29 4.54
C ALA A 124 1.79 2.18 3.91
N THR A 125 1.31 0.94 3.76
CA THR A 125 -0.01 0.63 3.20
C THR A 125 -0.62 -0.58 3.90
N GLY A 126 -1.86 -0.92 3.59
CA GLY A 126 -2.50 -2.13 4.09
C GLY A 126 -1.91 -3.39 3.48
N GLY A 127 -1.84 -3.46 2.16
CA GLY A 127 -1.31 -4.59 1.42
C GLY A 127 -1.08 -4.27 -0.05
N ILE A 128 -0.10 -4.93 -0.63
CA ILE A 128 0.22 -4.79 -2.05
C ILE A 128 -0.77 -5.53 -2.94
N GLY A 129 -0.85 -5.13 -4.19
CA GLY A 129 -1.36 -5.95 -5.27
C GLY A 129 -0.41 -7.13 -5.55
N GLY A 130 -0.87 -8.08 -6.32
CA GLY A 130 -0.10 -9.29 -6.63
C GLY A 130 -0.60 -9.95 -7.90
N VAL A 131 -0.31 -11.22 -8.03
CA VAL A 131 -0.81 -12.08 -9.10
C VAL A 131 -2.24 -12.47 -8.76
N HIS A 132 -3.20 -12.23 -9.65
CA HIS A 132 -4.58 -12.64 -9.44
C HIS A 132 -4.74 -14.16 -9.61
N ARG A 133 -5.71 -14.75 -8.91
CA ARG A 133 -6.05 -16.17 -9.11
C ARG A 133 -6.49 -16.38 -10.55
N GLY A 134 -5.97 -17.41 -11.22
CA GLY A 134 -6.19 -17.65 -12.65
C GLY A 134 -5.36 -16.76 -13.58
N ALA A 135 -4.33 -16.10 -13.08
CA ALA A 135 -3.45 -15.26 -13.89
C ALA A 135 -2.68 -16.01 -14.98
N GLN A 136 -2.48 -17.31 -14.83
CA GLN A 136 -1.91 -18.16 -15.87
C GLN A 136 -2.72 -18.16 -17.17
N GLU A 137 -4.01 -17.83 -17.10
CA GLU A 137 -4.88 -17.70 -18.28
C GLU A 137 -5.13 -16.23 -18.66
N THR A 138 -5.24 -15.35 -17.65
CA THR A 138 -5.67 -13.96 -17.83
C THR A 138 -4.51 -12.96 -17.90
N PHE A 139 -3.32 -13.32 -17.40
CA PHE A 139 -2.20 -12.42 -17.16
C PHE A 139 -2.56 -11.21 -16.28
N ASP A 140 -3.58 -11.33 -15.40
CA ASP A 140 -3.95 -10.26 -14.48
C ASP A 140 -2.96 -10.21 -13.31
N ILE A 141 -1.92 -9.39 -13.50
CA ILE A 141 -0.83 -9.16 -12.56
C ILE A 141 -0.80 -7.67 -12.23
N SER A 142 -0.76 -7.35 -10.94
CA SER A 142 -0.72 -5.96 -10.49
C SER A 142 0.56 -5.25 -10.93
N ALA A 143 0.41 -4.01 -11.40
CA ALA A 143 1.53 -3.12 -11.68
C ALA A 143 2.38 -2.81 -10.43
N ASP A 144 1.87 -3.05 -9.23
CA ASP A 144 2.60 -2.87 -7.98
C ASP A 144 3.86 -3.72 -7.94
N LEU A 145 3.80 -4.96 -8.47
CA LEU A 145 4.94 -5.87 -8.48
C LEU A 145 6.08 -5.37 -9.39
N GLN A 146 5.73 -4.85 -10.56
CA GLN A 146 6.73 -4.23 -11.43
C GLN A 146 7.31 -2.95 -10.86
N GLU A 147 6.50 -2.17 -10.14
CA GLU A 147 6.98 -0.94 -9.51
C GLU A 147 7.94 -1.24 -8.36
N LEU A 148 7.67 -2.28 -7.58
CA LEU A 148 8.59 -2.79 -6.55
C LEU A 148 9.95 -3.18 -7.14
N ALA A 149 9.98 -3.70 -8.36
CA ALA A 149 11.23 -4.08 -9.04
C ALA A 149 12.10 -2.89 -9.47
N GLN A 150 11.55 -1.69 -9.67
CA GLN A 150 12.27 -0.59 -10.30
C GLN A 150 12.34 0.71 -9.49
N THR A 151 11.44 0.90 -8.52
CA THR A 151 11.36 2.13 -7.74
C THR A 151 11.91 1.92 -6.33
N PRO A 152 12.96 2.67 -5.90
CA PRO A 152 13.68 2.43 -4.66
C PRO A 152 12.93 2.97 -3.44
N VAL A 153 11.78 2.36 -3.12
CA VAL A 153 10.93 2.64 -1.98
C VAL A 153 10.58 1.34 -1.28
N ALA A 154 10.83 1.24 0.01
CA ALA A 154 10.42 0.10 0.82
C ALA A 154 8.92 0.23 1.15
N VAL A 155 8.16 -0.84 0.91
CA VAL A 155 6.72 -0.89 1.15
C VAL A 155 6.42 -1.76 2.36
N VAL A 156 5.98 -1.12 3.44
CA VAL A 156 5.55 -1.78 4.68
C VAL A 156 4.06 -2.12 4.57
N CYS A 157 3.73 -3.40 4.64
CA CYS A 157 2.36 -3.88 4.41
C CYS A 157 2.10 -5.21 5.14
N ALA A 158 0.85 -5.62 5.22
CA ALA A 158 0.47 -6.94 5.74
C ALA A 158 0.54 -8.05 4.67
N GLY A 159 1.51 -7.96 3.75
CA GLY A 159 1.67 -8.86 2.61
C GLY A 159 0.81 -8.49 1.41
N ALA A 160 0.62 -9.43 0.49
CA ALA A 160 -0.33 -9.29 -0.60
C ALA A 160 -1.78 -9.40 -0.08
N LYS A 161 -2.71 -8.70 -0.73
CA LYS A 161 -4.13 -8.82 -0.39
C LYS A 161 -4.60 -10.27 -0.52
N SER A 162 -5.29 -10.78 0.48
CA SER A 162 -5.69 -12.20 0.60
C SER A 162 -6.57 -12.75 -0.54
N ILE A 163 -7.17 -11.87 -1.33
CA ILE A 163 -7.93 -12.20 -2.55
C ILE A 163 -7.04 -12.67 -3.71
N LEU A 164 -5.73 -12.48 -3.60
CA LEU A 164 -4.73 -12.76 -4.63
C LEU A 164 -4.12 -14.17 -4.46
N ASP A 165 -3.35 -14.60 -5.43
CA ASP A 165 -2.51 -15.78 -5.35
C ASP A 165 -1.17 -15.41 -4.70
N ILE A 166 -1.01 -15.79 -3.43
CA ILE A 166 0.16 -15.42 -2.64
C ILE A 166 1.41 -16.15 -3.14
N GLY A 167 1.28 -17.43 -3.50
CA GLY A 167 2.41 -18.23 -3.99
C GLY A 167 2.96 -17.65 -5.30
N LEU A 168 2.10 -17.45 -6.30
CA LEU A 168 2.52 -16.85 -7.57
C LEU A 168 3.02 -15.41 -7.41
N THR A 169 2.53 -14.68 -6.40
CA THR A 169 3.02 -13.33 -6.10
C THR A 169 4.45 -13.36 -5.58
N LEU A 170 4.80 -14.31 -4.71
CA LEU A 170 6.18 -14.50 -4.22
C LEU A 170 7.13 -14.89 -5.36
N GLU A 171 6.75 -15.87 -6.19
CA GLU A 171 7.54 -16.29 -7.36
C GLU A 171 7.81 -15.12 -8.32
N TYR A 172 6.81 -14.27 -8.53
CA TYR A 172 6.98 -13.09 -9.38
C TYR A 172 7.95 -12.07 -8.74
N LEU A 173 7.85 -11.82 -7.44
CA LEU A 173 8.76 -10.91 -6.72
C LEU A 173 10.19 -11.43 -6.73
N GLU A 174 10.39 -12.75 -6.52
CA GLU A 174 11.69 -13.39 -6.61
C GLU A 174 12.31 -13.20 -8.01
N THR A 175 11.56 -13.51 -9.07
CA THR A 175 12.00 -13.32 -10.47
C THR A 175 12.43 -11.88 -10.75
N GLN A 176 11.77 -10.91 -10.12
CA GLN A 176 12.08 -9.49 -10.26
C GLN A 176 13.19 -9.01 -9.31
N GLY A 177 13.74 -9.86 -8.48
CA GLY A 177 14.78 -9.52 -7.50
C GLY A 177 14.31 -8.60 -6.39
N VAL A 178 13.01 -8.64 -6.05
CA VAL A 178 12.43 -7.85 -4.97
C VAL A 178 12.50 -8.63 -3.66
N PRO A 179 13.28 -8.20 -2.68
CA PRO A 179 13.36 -8.91 -1.40
C PRO A 179 12.03 -8.78 -0.62
N VAL A 180 11.60 -9.90 -0.04
CA VAL A 180 10.44 -9.98 0.85
C VAL A 180 10.94 -10.25 2.27
N ILE A 181 10.84 -9.22 3.12
CA ILE A 181 11.34 -9.24 4.49
C ILE A 181 10.17 -9.43 5.45
N GLY A 182 10.17 -10.49 6.24
CA GLY A 182 9.22 -10.70 7.33
C GLY A 182 9.66 -9.95 8.59
N TYR A 183 8.85 -9.00 9.05
CA TYR A 183 9.09 -8.36 10.34
C TYR A 183 8.59 -9.26 11.47
N GLN A 184 9.53 -9.84 12.24
CA GLN A 184 9.25 -10.77 13.35
C GLN A 184 8.41 -12.00 12.93
N THR A 185 8.49 -12.40 11.67
CA THR A 185 7.77 -13.55 11.13
C THR A 185 8.60 -14.30 10.10
N GLU A 186 8.43 -15.61 10.02
CA GLU A 186 9.02 -16.48 9.00
C GLU A 186 8.05 -16.77 7.85
N GLU A 187 6.78 -16.40 8.01
CA GLU A 187 5.78 -16.53 6.97
C GLU A 187 5.33 -15.17 6.44
N LEU A 188 5.02 -15.11 5.14
CA LEU A 188 4.35 -13.96 4.57
C LEU A 188 2.92 -13.88 5.15
N PRO A 189 2.53 -12.79 5.81
CA PRO A 189 1.16 -12.64 6.26
C PRO A 189 0.20 -12.53 5.07
N ALA A 190 -1.02 -13.04 5.25
CA ALA A 190 -2.07 -13.02 4.24
C ALA A 190 -3.12 -11.92 4.53
N PHE A 191 -2.67 -10.70 4.74
CA PHE A 191 -3.49 -9.51 4.96
C PHE A 191 -4.33 -9.61 6.24
N TYR A 192 -5.46 -10.33 6.21
CA TYR A 192 -6.35 -10.51 7.37
C TYR A 192 -5.87 -11.57 8.36
N THR A 193 -4.95 -12.44 7.95
CA THR A 193 -4.36 -13.50 8.77
C THR A 193 -2.86 -13.33 8.90
N ARG A 194 -2.32 -13.82 10.01
CA ARG A 194 -0.87 -13.73 10.28
C ARG A 194 -0.06 -14.72 9.46
N GLU A 195 -0.67 -15.77 8.99
CA GLU A 195 -0.06 -16.91 8.32
C GLU A 195 -0.73 -17.14 6.97
N SER A 196 0.09 -17.44 5.95
CA SER A 196 -0.36 -17.80 4.61
C SER A 196 -0.04 -19.24 4.22
N GLY A 197 0.91 -19.87 4.92
CA GLY A 197 1.52 -21.13 4.54
C GLY A 197 2.76 -20.96 3.64
N PHE A 198 3.14 -19.73 3.28
CA PHE A 198 4.31 -19.41 2.46
C PHE A 198 5.37 -18.71 3.29
N LYS A 199 6.62 -19.17 3.22
CA LYS A 199 7.74 -18.54 3.93
C LYS A 199 8.20 -17.26 3.25
N VAL A 200 8.80 -16.37 4.03
CA VAL A 200 9.59 -15.24 3.52
C VAL A 200 11.05 -15.64 3.38
N ASP A 201 11.79 -14.93 2.52
CA ASP A 201 13.22 -15.21 2.32
C ASP A 201 14.06 -14.79 3.53
N TYR A 202 13.70 -13.67 4.15
CA TYR A 202 14.46 -13.07 5.25
C TYR A 202 13.53 -12.65 6.37
N ARG A 203 13.83 -13.08 7.60
CA ARG A 203 13.23 -12.55 8.81
C ARG A 203 14.17 -11.54 9.45
N LEU A 204 13.66 -10.34 9.74
CA LEU A 204 14.35 -9.32 10.51
C LEU A 204 13.45 -8.86 11.65
N ASP A 205 14.03 -8.72 12.85
CA ASP A 205 13.24 -8.53 14.07
C ASP A 205 13.24 -7.08 14.59
N THR A 206 14.03 -6.18 13.96
CA THR A 206 14.11 -4.77 14.36
C THR A 206 14.02 -3.82 13.18
N PRO A 207 13.41 -2.62 13.34
CA PRO A 207 13.39 -1.58 12.30
C PRO A 207 14.80 -1.19 11.84
N THR A 208 15.78 -1.15 12.74
CA THR A 208 17.17 -0.81 12.43
C THR A 208 17.82 -1.85 11.50
N ALA A 209 17.59 -3.16 11.73
CA ALA A 209 18.11 -4.20 10.85
C ALA A 209 17.50 -4.12 9.45
N ILE A 210 16.20 -3.78 9.34
CA ILE A 210 15.53 -3.56 8.06
C ILE A 210 16.14 -2.34 7.36
N ALA A 211 16.29 -1.22 8.07
CA ALA A 211 16.89 0.01 7.51
C ALA A 211 18.32 -0.24 7.01
N GLU A 212 19.13 -0.99 7.75
CA GLU A 212 20.49 -1.36 7.35
C GLU A 212 20.49 -2.18 6.04
N ALA A 213 19.65 -3.20 5.93
CA ALA A 213 19.54 -4.01 4.72
C ALA A 213 19.10 -3.16 3.50
N LEU A 214 18.15 -2.25 3.69
CA LEU A 214 17.67 -1.34 2.66
C LEU A 214 18.77 -0.34 2.23
N ARG A 215 19.52 0.23 3.19
CA ARG A 215 20.63 1.13 2.91
C ARG A 215 21.69 0.44 2.07
N LEU A 216 22.14 -0.75 2.48
CA LEU A 216 23.13 -1.55 1.73
C LEU A 216 22.65 -1.87 0.31
N LYS A 217 21.37 -2.27 0.17
CA LYS A 217 20.77 -2.52 -1.15
C LYS A 217 20.94 -1.32 -2.08
N TRP A 218 20.59 -0.14 -1.59
CA TRP A 218 20.62 1.07 -2.42
C TRP A 218 22.04 1.67 -2.60
N GLU A 219 22.94 1.53 -1.62
CA GLU A 219 24.36 1.91 -1.76
C GLU A 219 25.09 1.03 -2.78
N LEU A 220 24.72 -0.23 -2.89
CA LEU A 220 25.22 -1.14 -3.93
C LEU A 220 24.64 -0.84 -5.33
N GLY A 221 23.74 0.13 -5.46
CA GLY A 221 23.10 0.49 -6.72
C GLY A 221 22.06 -0.51 -7.20
N LEU A 222 21.60 -1.42 -6.34
CA LEU A 222 20.54 -2.38 -6.66
C LEU A 222 19.21 -1.65 -6.76
N ALA A 223 18.66 -1.61 -7.97
CA ALA A 223 17.40 -0.93 -8.26
C ALA A 223 16.21 -1.54 -7.48
N GLY A 224 15.10 -0.82 -7.49
CA GLY A 224 13.86 -1.27 -6.89
C GLY A 224 13.79 -1.13 -5.38
N GLY A 225 12.61 -1.42 -4.87
CA GLY A 225 12.26 -1.37 -3.45
C GLY A 225 12.43 -2.71 -2.75
N ALA A 226 11.63 -2.90 -1.71
CA ALA A 226 11.48 -4.13 -0.95
C ALA A 226 10.07 -4.21 -0.38
N VAL A 227 9.58 -5.40 -0.14
CA VAL A 227 8.37 -5.65 0.66
C VAL A 227 8.79 -5.92 2.10
N VAL A 228 8.28 -5.11 3.04
CA VAL A 228 8.42 -5.38 4.48
C VAL A 228 7.06 -5.89 4.97
N ALA A 229 6.98 -7.18 5.16
CA ALA A 229 5.76 -7.88 5.54
C ALA A 229 5.59 -7.86 7.07
N ASN A 230 4.60 -7.11 7.54
CA ASN A 230 4.28 -6.90 8.95
C ASN A 230 2.93 -7.58 9.27
N PRO A 231 2.90 -8.69 10.01
CA PRO A 231 1.65 -9.37 10.32
C PRO A 231 0.67 -8.48 11.09
N ILE A 232 -0.60 -8.61 10.75
CA ILE A 232 -1.69 -7.98 11.53
C ILE A 232 -1.53 -8.33 13.03
N PRO A 233 -1.78 -7.39 13.95
CA PRO A 233 -1.73 -7.71 15.39
C PRO A 233 -2.67 -8.85 15.74
N THR A 234 -2.23 -9.77 16.59
CA THR A 234 -2.97 -11.01 16.92
C THR A 234 -4.40 -10.76 17.39
N ALA A 235 -4.61 -9.67 18.16
CA ALA A 235 -5.93 -9.29 18.66
C ALA A 235 -6.94 -8.92 17.55
N HIS A 236 -6.45 -8.63 16.33
CA HIS A 236 -7.26 -8.18 15.19
C HIS A 236 -7.20 -9.14 14.00
N ALA A 237 -6.41 -10.22 14.12
CA ALA A 237 -6.33 -11.25 13.09
C ALA A 237 -7.67 -11.99 12.98
N MET A 238 -8.11 -12.25 11.76
CA MET A 238 -9.33 -13.01 11.51
C MET A 238 -9.05 -14.52 11.53
N PRO A 239 -10.01 -15.35 11.96
CA PRO A 239 -9.89 -16.80 11.81
C PRO A 239 -9.73 -17.17 10.34
N LYS A 240 -8.70 -17.97 10.03
CA LYS A 240 -8.35 -18.30 8.63
C LYS A 240 -9.50 -18.96 7.88
N ALA A 241 -10.20 -19.90 8.52
CA ALA A 241 -11.31 -20.61 7.89
C ALA A 241 -12.46 -19.67 7.48
N ASP A 242 -12.80 -18.68 8.34
CA ASP A 242 -13.89 -17.75 8.09
C ASP A 242 -13.56 -16.80 6.93
N ILE A 243 -12.33 -16.27 6.92
CA ILE A 243 -11.93 -15.34 5.87
C ILE A 243 -11.71 -16.06 4.53
N ASP A 244 -11.16 -17.25 4.52
CA ASP A 244 -10.99 -18.06 3.32
C ASP A 244 -12.35 -18.40 2.68
N ALA A 245 -13.36 -18.76 3.48
CA ALA A 245 -14.71 -18.99 2.99
C ALA A 245 -15.36 -17.73 2.39
N ALA A 246 -15.21 -16.58 3.06
CA ALA A 246 -15.72 -15.31 2.56
C ALA A 246 -15.04 -14.90 1.23
N ILE A 247 -13.71 -15.08 1.12
CA ILE A 247 -12.96 -14.79 -0.10
C ILE A 247 -13.38 -15.72 -1.25
N ALA A 248 -13.48 -17.02 -0.99
CA ALA A 248 -13.91 -17.99 -2.00
C ALA A 248 -15.28 -17.63 -2.58
N ARG A 249 -16.22 -17.24 -1.71
CA ARG A 249 -17.55 -16.81 -2.13
C ARG A 249 -17.50 -15.50 -2.93
N ALA A 250 -16.74 -14.52 -2.48
CA ALA A 250 -16.61 -13.23 -3.19
C ALA A 250 -15.99 -13.41 -4.59
N LEU A 251 -15.00 -14.30 -4.74
CA LEU A 251 -14.38 -14.63 -6.02
C LEU A 251 -15.37 -15.30 -6.98
N HIS A 252 -16.18 -16.24 -6.49
CA HIS A 252 -17.22 -16.89 -7.28
C HIS A 252 -18.25 -15.87 -7.79
N GLU A 253 -18.75 -15.01 -6.91
CA GLU A 253 -19.70 -13.97 -7.28
C GLU A 253 -19.09 -12.92 -8.27
N ALA A 254 -17.80 -12.63 -8.16
CA ALA A 254 -17.09 -11.76 -9.11
C ALA A 254 -17.03 -12.38 -10.51
N ASP A 255 -16.77 -13.70 -10.59
CA ASP A 255 -16.73 -14.44 -11.86
C ASP A 255 -18.12 -14.49 -12.51
N GLU A 256 -19.16 -14.82 -11.76
CA GLU A 256 -20.56 -14.82 -12.24
C GLU A 256 -20.99 -13.46 -12.79
N GLN A 257 -20.53 -12.36 -12.18
CA GLN A 257 -20.84 -10.99 -12.60
C GLN A 257 -19.88 -10.45 -13.67
N GLY A 258 -18.87 -11.21 -14.09
CA GLY A 258 -17.88 -10.80 -15.07
C GLY A 258 -17.00 -9.63 -14.62
N ILE A 259 -16.77 -9.46 -13.31
CA ILE A 259 -15.95 -8.39 -12.74
C ILE A 259 -14.47 -8.67 -13.03
N LYS A 260 -13.80 -7.75 -13.75
CA LYS A 260 -12.39 -7.92 -14.19
C LYS A 260 -11.57 -6.64 -14.06
N GLY A 261 -10.24 -6.79 -14.03
CA GLY A 261 -9.27 -5.69 -14.09
C GLY A 261 -9.39 -4.72 -12.90
N LYS A 262 -9.44 -3.41 -13.15
CA LYS A 262 -9.45 -2.39 -12.09
C LYS A 262 -10.61 -2.50 -11.10
N ALA A 263 -11.73 -3.08 -11.50
CA ALA A 263 -12.92 -3.25 -10.67
C ALA A 263 -12.81 -4.44 -9.71
N SER A 264 -11.95 -5.42 -9.97
CA SER A 264 -11.86 -6.67 -9.19
C SER A 264 -11.55 -6.41 -7.71
N THR A 265 -10.46 -5.70 -7.41
CA THR A 265 -10.05 -5.49 -6.02
C THR A 265 -11.08 -4.71 -5.19
N PRO A 266 -11.63 -3.56 -5.64
CA PRO A 266 -12.68 -2.86 -4.89
C PRO A 266 -13.93 -3.71 -4.66
N PHE A 267 -14.39 -4.43 -5.68
CA PHE A 267 -15.54 -5.34 -5.56
C PHE A 267 -15.28 -6.43 -4.52
N LEU A 268 -14.16 -7.14 -4.63
CA LEU A 268 -13.84 -8.26 -3.74
C LEU A 268 -13.70 -7.81 -2.28
N LEU A 269 -13.02 -6.68 -2.04
CA LEU A 269 -12.89 -6.16 -0.67
C LEU A 269 -14.22 -5.71 -0.07
N ALA A 270 -15.07 -5.04 -0.86
CA ALA A 270 -16.42 -4.66 -0.43
C ALA A 270 -17.26 -5.90 -0.12
N ARG A 271 -17.22 -6.90 -0.99
CA ARG A 271 -17.99 -8.13 -0.82
C ARG A 271 -17.53 -8.96 0.38
N VAL A 272 -16.21 -9.08 0.59
CA VAL A 272 -15.65 -9.72 1.80
C VAL A 272 -16.07 -8.95 3.05
N CYS A 273 -16.11 -7.62 3.01
CA CYS A 273 -16.61 -6.82 4.13
C CYS A 273 -18.07 -7.15 4.49
N GLU A 274 -18.94 -7.23 3.50
CA GLU A 274 -20.35 -7.63 3.69
C GLU A 274 -20.47 -9.05 4.25
N LEU A 275 -19.75 -10.02 3.67
CA LEU A 275 -19.78 -11.41 4.07
C LEU A 275 -19.24 -11.66 5.49
N THR A 276 -18.38 -10.77 5.98
CA THR A 276 -17.81 -10.83 7.33
C THR A 276 -18.49 -9.89 8.33
N GLY A 277 -19.63 -9.28 7.95
CA GLY A 277 -20.36 -8.35 8.83
C GLY A 277 -19.56 -7.13 9.25
N GLY A 278 -18.62 -6.65 8.41
CA GLY A 278 -17.76 -5.51 8.69
C GLY A 278 -16.43 -5.85 9.40
N ASN A 279 -16.24 -7.08 9.89
CA ASN A 279 -15.05 -7.46 10.63
C ASN A 279 -13.76 -7.32 9.80
N SER A 280 -13.81 -7.63 8.50
CA SER A 280 -12.65 -7.47 7.63
C SER A 280 -12.24 -6.01 7.42
N LEU A 281 -13.19 -5.07 7.47
CA LEU A 281 -12.87 -3.64 7.42
C LEU A 281 -12.19 -3.18 8.71
N ALA A 282 -12.69 -3.63 9.86
CA ALA A 282 -12.04 -3.35 11.15
C ALA A 282 -10.60 -3.90 11.19
N ALA A 283 -10.40 -5.13 10.73
CA ALA A 283 -9.08 -5.75 10.61
C ALA A 283 -8.17 -4.94 9.66
N ASN A 284 -8.70 -4.50 8.49
CA ASN A 284 -7.94 -3.67 7.54
C ASN A 284 -7.46 -2.36 8.17
N ILE A 285 -8.29 -1.67 8.93
CA ILE A 285 -7.90 -0.45 9.64
C ILE A 285 -6.73 -0.75 10.58
N GLN A 286 -6.81 -1.80 11.38
CA GLN A 286 -5.79 -2.14 12.37
C GLN A 286 -4.45 -2.54 11.73
N LEU A 287 -4.46 -3.29 10.63
CA LEU A 287 -3.22 -3.63 9.94
C LEU A 287 -2.55 -2.41 9.30
N VAL A 288 -3.32 -1.45 8.77
CA VAL A 288 -2.76 -0.21 8.22
C VAL A 288 -2.12 0.65 9.32
N LEU A 289 -2.77 0.79 10.47
CA LEU A 289 -2.19 1.52 11.63
C LEU A 289 -0.89 0.86 12.10
N ASN A 290 -0.88 -0.48 12.19
CA ASN A 290 0.32 -1.24 12.56
C ASN A 290 1.47 -1.05 11.55
N ASN A 291 1.16 -1.05 10.26
CA ASN A 291 2.14 -0.84 9.20
C ASN A 291 2.67 0.61 9.19
N ALA A 292 1.82 1.59 9.47
CA ALA A 292 2.22 2.99 9.58
C ALA A 292 3.21 3.21 10.74
N ALA A 293 2.97 2.59 11.89
CA ALA A 293 3.87 2.64 13.03
C ALA A 293 5.26 2.05 12.69
N LEU A 294 5.28 0.85 12.10
CA LEU A 294 6.54 0.21 11.69
C LEU A 294 7.24 1.03 10.58
N GLY A 295 6.49 1.55 9.61
CA GLY A 295 7.02 2.41 8.55
C GLY A 295 7.73 3.64 9.11
N ALA A 296 7.15 4.29 10.11
CA ALA A 296 7.76 5.44 10.79
C ALA A 296 9.07 5.06 11.51
N GLN A 297 9.10 3.93 12.22
CA GLN A 297 10.29 3.43 12.90
C GLN A 297 11.41 3.04 11.93
N ILE A 298 11.08 2.45 10.77
CA ILE A 298 12.07 2.15 9.73
C ILE A 298 12.59 3.45 9.11
N ALA A 299 11.72 4.42 8.80
CA ALA A 299 12.12 5.70 8.25
C ALA A 299 13.02 6.49 9.19
N ALA A 300 12.80 6.39 10.51
CA ALA A 300 13.65 7.01 11.53
C ALA A 300 15.02 6.32 11.70
N SER A 301 15.19 5.10 11.16
CA SER A 301 16.42 4.31 11.23
C SER A 301 17.24 4.37 9.93
N LEU A 302 16.68 4.92 8.82
CA LEU A 302 17.34 5.11 7.53
C LEU A 302 18.20 6.37 7.52
#